data_9ce0378fede7626b0e1e20b36c248302
#
_entry.id   9ce0378fede7626b0e1e20b36c248302
#
_cell.length_a   1.000
_cell.length_b   1.000
_cell.length_c   1.000
_cell.angle_alpha   90.00
_cell.angle_beta   90.00
_cell.angle_gamma   90.00
#
_symmetry.space_group_name_H-M   'P 1'
#
loop_
_entity.id
_entity.type
_entity.pdbx_description
1 polymer ?
#
loop_
_entity_poly.entity_id
_entity_poly.type
_entity_poly.pdbx_seq_one_letter_code
_entity_poly.pdbx_strand_id
1 'polypeptide(L)'
;MNTISRVLRPKEEARSSYNKLSRWYDLISGSSEKKYRDIGLQKLAARPGERILEIGFGTGHCILSLAKAVGDSGHVCGIDLSDGMLAITRGRVERAGLQERVDLQTGDALTLPYEPGEFDGIFMSFTLELFDTPEIPLLLNQCWQVLKAGGRMAVVTLVKKPGMAVCIYEWFHEKMPSAVDCRPILAQADLTAAGFNLDGVTALSMWGLPVEIILAYKGRLP
;
A
#
# COMPACT_ATOMS: atom_id res chain seq x y z
N MET A 1 26.48 6.52 4.41
CA MET A 1 25.13 7.04 4.73
C MET A 1 24.16 6.43 3.74
N ASN A 2 23.14 5.68 4.21
CA ASN A 2 22.10 5.15 3.33
C ASN A 2 21.11 6.27 2.97
N THR A 3 21.47 7.11 2.01
CA THR A 3 20.56 8.14 1.51
C THR A 3 19.49 7.47 0.66
N ILE A 4 18.23 7.64 1.02
CA ILE A 4 17.11 7.20 0.20
C ILE A 4 16.88 8.27 -0.86
N SER A 5 16.69 7.86 -2.13
CA SER A 5 16.34 8.78 -3.22
C SER A 5 15.00 9.48 -2.93
N ARG A 6 14.85 10.72 -3.40
CA ARG A 6 13.65 11.53 -3.20
C ARG A 6 12.64 11.28 -4.32
N VAL A 7 11.37 11.41 -4.01
CA VAL A 7 10.30 11.47 -5.01
C VAL A 7 10.03 12.95 -5.30
N LEU A 8 10.63 13.46 -6.37
CA LEU A 8 10.54 14.87 -6.75
C LEU A 8 9.35 15.17 -7.68
N ARG A 9 8.64 14.14 -8.11
CA ARG A 9 7.50 14.27 -9.01
C ARG A 9 6.29 14.84 -8.27
N PRO A 10 5.65 15.92 -8.79
CA PRO A 10 4.43 16.47 -8.21
C PRO A 10 3.29 15.44 -8.21
N LYS A 11 2.42 15.46 -7.19
CA LYS A 11 1.30 14.52 -7.05
C LYS A 11 0.31 14.59 -8.23
N GLU A 12 0.07 15.77 -8.79
CA GLU A 12 -0.77 15.97 -9.96
C GLU A 12 -0.22 15.25 -11.20
N GLU A 13 1.09 15.25 -11.36
CA GLU A 13 1.77 14.53 -12.43
C GLU A 13 1.73 13.03 -12.21
N ALA A 14 1.92 12.57 -10.95
CA ALA A 14 1.73 11.18 -10.57
C ALA A 14 0.31 10.71 -10.87
N ARG A 15 -0.71 11.46 -10.43
CA ARG A 15 -2.13 11.21 -10.71
C ARG A 15 -2.39 11.10 -12.22
N SER A 16 -1.89 12.04 -13.03
CA SER A 16 -2.05 12.02 -14.47
C SER A 16 -1.41 10.78 -15.12
N SER A 17 -0.23 10.37 -14.66
CA SER A 17 0.43 9.16 -15.15
C SER A 17 -0.36 7.89 -14.81
N TYR A 18 -0.81 7.75 -13.57
CA TYR A 18 -1.62 6.60 -13.14
C TYR A 18 -2.96 6.54 -13.88
N ASN A 19 -3.59 7.68 -14.13
CA ASN A 19 -4.81 7.75 -14.95
C ASN A 19 -4.60 7.22 -16.38
N LYS A 20 -3.44 7.52 -17.00
CA LYS A 20 -3.10 7.00 -18.33
C LYS A 20 -2.72 5.52 -18.29
N LEU A 21 -1.99 5.11 -17.27
CA LEU A 21 -1.45 3.76 -17.14
C LEU A 21 -2.53 2.77 -16.67
N SER A 22 -3.59 3.22 -16.01
CA SER A 22 -4.59 2.38 -15.33
C SER A 22 -5.15 1.26 -16.22
N ARG A 23 -5.39 1.52 -17.51
CA ARG A 23 -5.92 0.55 -18.48
C ARG A 23 -4.95 -0.60 -18.81
N TRP A 24 -3.65 -0.36 -18.65
CA TRP A 24 -2.59 -1.32 -19.01
C TRP A 24 -1.86 -1.86 -17.77
N TYR A 25 -2.18 -1.32 -16.60
CA TYR A 25 -1.47 -1.61 -15.36
C TYR A 25 -1.43 -3.11 -15.03
N ASP A 26 -2.55 -3.81 -15.19
CA ASP A 26 -2.63 -5.25 -14.92
C ASP A 26 -1.78 -6.11 -15.87
N LEU A 27 -1.56 -5.64 -17.10
CA LEU A 27 -0.68 -6.35 -18.05
C LEU A 27 0.79 -6.21 -17.63
N ILE A 28 1.15 -5.08 -17.04
CA ILE A 28 2.55 -4.72 -16.74
C ILE A 28 2.97 -5.28 -15.38
N SER A 29 2.15 -5.09 -14.34
CA SER A 29 2.53 -5.43 -12.95
C SER A 29 1.66 -6.52 -12.31
N GLY A 30 0.47 -6.78 -12.84
CA GLY A 30 -0.54 -7.61 -12.19
C GLY A 30 -0.12 -9.03 -11.83
N SER A 31 0.67 -9.70 -12.67
CA SER A 31 1.12 -11.08 -12.42
C SER A 31 2.36 -11.16 -11.54
N SER A 32 3.31 -10.22 -11.69
CA SER A 32 4.57 -10.22 -10.95
C SER A 32 4.40 -9.88 -9.48
N GLU A 33 3.48 -8.98 -9.16
CA GLU A 33 3.19 -8.54 -7.79
C GLU A 33 2.22 -9.47 -7.05
N LYS A 34 1.44 -10.29 -7.78
CA LYS A 34 0.38 -11.13 -7.21
C LYS A 34 0.84 -11.96 -6.01
N LYS A 35 1.97 -12.66 -6.13
CA LYS A 35 2.52 -13.50 -5.05
C LYS A 35 2.75 -12.70 -3.77
N TYR A 36 3.29 -11.48 -3.89
CA TYR A 36 3.63 -10.64 -2.74
C TYR A 36 2.37 -10.06 -2.09
N ARG A 37 1.40 -9.61 -2.91
CA ARG A 37 0.08 -9.16 -2.43
C ARG A 37 -0.64 -10.27 -1.68
N ASP A 38 -0.67 -11.50 -2.23
CA ASP A 38 -1.34 -12.64 -1.61
C ASP A 38 -0.73 -12.96 -0.23
N ILE A 39 0.60 -12.93 -0.10
CA ILE A 39 1.27 -13.13 1.19
C ILE A 39 0.96 -11.97 2.15
N GLY A 40 0.94 -10.72 1.65
CA GLY A 40 0.58 -9.55 2.46
C GLY A 40 -0.85 -9.64 3.01
N LEU A 41 -1.82 -10.04 2.17
CA LEU A 41 -3.20 -10.28 2.58
C LEU A 41 -3.32 -11.39 3.61
N GLN A 42 -2.57 -12.49 3.43
CA GLN A 42 -2.52 -13.59 4.40
C GLN A 42 -1.95 -13.12 5.75
N LYS A 43 -0.92 -12.26 5.75
CA LYS A 43 -0.36 -11.68 6.98
C LYS A 43 -1.31 -10.72 7.66
N LEU A 44 -2.01 -9.87 6.90
CA LEU A 44 -3.04 -9.01 7.48
C LEU A 44 -4.13 -9.84 8.15
N ALA A 45 -4.47 -10.99 7.57
CA ALA A 45 -5.47 -11.94 8.10
C ALA A 45 -6.78 -11.23 8.45
N ALA A 46 -7.37 -10.50 7.48
CA ALA A 46 -8.66 -9.85 7.66
C ALA A 46 -9.74 -10.87 8.03
N ARG A 47 -10.62 -10.51 8.97
CA ARG A 47 -11.62 -11.40 9.57
C ARG A 47 -13.03 -10.91 9.29
N PRO A 48 -14.03 -11.80 9.32
CA PRO A 48 -15.43 -11.40 9.21
C PRO A 48 -15.81 -10.33 10.25
N GLY A 49 -16.51 -9.29 9.80
CA GLY A 49 -16.96 -8.16 10.63
C GLY A 49 -15.93 -7.05 10.83
N GLU A 50 -14.69 -7.20 10.36
CA GLU A 50 -13.69 -6.15 10.47
C GLU A 50 -13.91 -5.01 9.47
N ARG A 51 -13.44 -3.83 9.83
CA ARG A 51 -13.33 -2.65 8.97
C ARG A 51 -11.88 -2.45 8.56
N ILE A 52 -11.60 -2.58 7.27
CA ILE A 52 -10.25 -2.55 6.70
C ILE A 52 -10.09 -1.35 5.77
N LEU A 53 -8.94 -0.68 5.84
CA LEU A 53 -8.55 0.38 4.92
C LEU A 53 -7.45 -0.14 3.97
N GLU A 54 -7.63 0.01 2.67
CA GLU A 54 -6.56 -0.13 1.68
C GLU A 54 -6.11 1.24 1.19
N ILE A 55 -4.82 1.54 1.32
CA ILE A 55 -4.20 2.77 0.80
C ILE A 55 -3.43 2.42 -0.47
N GLY A 56 -3.77 3.10 -1.58
CA GLY A 56 -3.24 2.81 -2.90
C GLY A 56 -3.83 1.53 -3.49
N PHE A 57 -5.15 1.48 -3.60
CA PHE A 57 -5.86 0.27 -4.05
C PHE A 57 -5.62 -0.09 -5.53
N GLY A 58 -5.08 0.81 -6.33
CA GLY A 58 -4.78 0.58 -7.74
C GLY A 58 -5.97 0.04 -8.51
N THR A 59 -5.79 -1.11 -9.18
CA THR A 59 -6.86 -1.75 -9.95
C THR A 59 -7.79 -2.65 -9.12
N GLY A 60 -7.65 -2.67 -7.77
CA GLY A 60 -8.62 -3.25 -6.83
C GLY A 60 -8.52 -4.75 -6.58
N HIS A 61 -7.42 -5.40 -6.93
CA HIS A 61 -7.25 -6.83 -6.65
C HIS A 61 -7.32 -7.16 -5.15
N CYS A 62 -6.68 -6.34 -4.31
CA CYS A 62 -6.69 -6.54 -2.87
C CYS A 62 -8.03 -6.12 -2.25
N ILE A 63 -8.67 -5.03 -2.73
CA ILE A 63 -10.04 -4.64 -2.34
C ILE A 63 -11.00 -5.83 -2.44
N LEU A 64 -11.02 -6.53 -3.58
CA LEU A 64 -11.89 -7.68 -3.77
C LEU A 64 -11.59 -8.83 -2.80
N SER A 65 -10.32 -9.08 -2.53
CA SER A 65 -9.89 -10.12 -1.60
C SER A 65 -10.25 -9.76 -0.16
N LEU A 66 -10.03 -8.52 0.25
CA LEU A 66 -10.38 -7.99 1.56
C LEU A 66 -11.90 -8.00 1.78
N ALA A 67 -12.69 -7.53 0.79
CA ALA A 67 -14.16 -7.51 0.87
C ALA A 67 -14.77 -8.91 1.02
N LYS A 68 -14.15 -9.93 0.42
CA LYS A 68 -14.55 -11.34 0.64
C LYS A 68 -14.16 -11.82 2.03
N ALA A 69 -12.98 -11.44 2.53
CA ALA A 69 -12.48 -11.88 3.82
C ALA A 69 -13.28 -11.30 5.00
N VAL A 70 -13.68 -10.01 4.91
CA VAL A 70 -14.48 -9.37 5.98
C VAL A 70 -15.95 -9.81 5.99
N GLY A 71 -16.44 -10.46 4.94
CA GLY A 71 -17.80 -11.01 4.86
C GLY A 71 -18.89 -9.93 4.87
N ASP A 72 -20.14 -10.36 5.06
CA ASP A 72 -21.32 -9.48 4.94
C ASP A 72 -21.44 -8.47 6.09
N SER A 73 -20.83 -8.75 7.25
CA SER A 73 -20.84 -7.88 8.42
C SER A 73 -19.64 -6.94 8.50
N GLY A 74 -18.65 -7.12 7.62
CA GLY A 74 -17.45 -6.27 7.58
C GLY A 74 -17.50 -5.24 6.46
N HIS A 75 -16.51 -4.36 6.42
CA HIS A 75 -16.46 -3.27 5.45
C HIS A 75 -15.03 -2.96 5.03
N VAL A 76 -14.84 -2.61 3.76
CA VAL A 76 -13.54 -2.21 3.21
C VAL A 76 -13.63 -0.81 2.65
N CYS A 77 -12.77 0.08 3.15
CA CYS A 77 -12.57 1.40 2.57
C CYS A 77 -11.29 1.40 1.74
N GLY A 78 -11.30 2.10 0.62
CA GLY A 78 -10.13 2.28 -0.23
C GLY A 78 -9.89 3.74 -0.58
N ILE A 79 -8.63 4.17 -0.50
CA ILE A 79 -8.21 5.50 -0.96
C ILE A 79 -7.06 5.36 -1.96
N ASP A 80 -7.17 6.04 -3.10
CA ASP A 80 -6.14 6.10 -4.16
C ASP A 80 -6.07 7.52 -4.74
N LEU A 81 -4.91 7.90 -5.25
CA LEU A 81 -4.73 9.23 -5.84
C LEU A 81 -5.40 9.33 -7.23
N SER A 82 -5.61 8.22 -7.93
CA SER A 82 -5.99 8.13 -9.34
C SER A 82 -7.49 7.90 -9.55
N ASP A 83 -8.17 8.82 -10.24
CA ASP A 83 -9.56 8.63 -10.68
C ASP A 83 -9.70 7.46 -11.67
N GLY A 84 -8.66 7.22 -12.49
CA GLY A 84 -8.64 6.08 -13.41
C GLY A 84 -8.63 4.75 -12.70
N MET A 85 -7.85 4.63 -11.60
CA MET A 85 -7.84 3.44 -10.75
C MET A 85 -9.18 3.27 -10.04
N LEU A 86 -9.78 4.36 -9.52
CA LEU A 86 -11.10 4.34 -8.91
C LEU A 86 -12.17 3.79 -9.87
N ALA A 87 -12.21 4.27 -11.11
CA ALA A 87 -13.19 3.81 -12.09
C ALA A 87 -13.06 2.32 -12.40
N ILE A 88 -11.84 1.81 -12.56
CA ILE A 88 -11.55 0.39 -12.80
C ILE A 88 -11.99 -0.46 -11.61
N THR A 89 -11.60 -0.03 -10.40
CA THR A 89 -11.88 -0.77 -9.17
C THR A 89 -13.36 -0.81 -8.87
N ARG A 90 -14.10 0.30 -9.04
CA ARG A 90 -15.57 0.31 -8.94
C ARG A 90 -16.23 -0.71 -9.86
N GLY A 91 -15.85 -0.71 -11.15
CA GLY A 91 -16.40 -1.67 -12.09
C GLY A 91 -16.07 -3.14 -11.75
N ARG A 92 -14.98 -3.41 -11.05
CA ARG A 92 -14.66 -4.75 -10.54
C ARG A 92 -15.49 -5.12 -9.33
N VAL A 93 -15.66 -4.20 -8.39
CA VAL A 93 -16.48 -4.36 -7.19
C VAL A 93 -17.93 -4.63 -7.58
N GLU A 94 -18.49 -3.87 -8.52
CA GLU A 94 -19.84 -4.05 -9.05
C GLU A 94 -20.02 -5.43 -9.72
N ARG A 95 -19.09 -5.81 -10.61
CA ARG A 95 -19.13 -7.15 -11.26
C ARG A 95 -19.00 -8.31 -10.27
N ALA A 96 -18.36 -8.08 -9.13
CA ALA A 96 -18.22 -9.07 -8.07
C ALA A 96 -19.41 -9.08 -7.09
N GLY A 97 -20.36 -8.13 -7.19
CA GLY A 97 -21.51 -8.01 -6.27
C GLY A 97 -21.10 -7.59 -4.87
N LEU A 98 -20.05 -6.75 -4.72
CA LEU A 98 -19.46 -6.39 -3.43
C LEU A 98 -19.66 -4.91 -3.05
N GLN A 99 -20.49 -4.17 -3.80
CA GLN A 99 -20.67 -2.73 -3.64
C GLN A 99 -21.21 -2.32 -2.26
N GLU A 100 -22.00 -3.18 -1.61
CA GLU A 100 -22.59 -2.89 -0.31
C GLU A 100 -21.57 -2.91 0.86
N ARG A 101 -20.37 -3.45 0.61
CA ARG A 101 -19.33 -3.59 1.63
C ARG A 101 -18.01 -2.91 1.26
N VAL A 102 -18.01 -2.10 0.20
CA VAL A 102 -16.80 -1.43 -0.30
C VAL A 102 -17.06 0.04 -0.57
N ASP A 103 -16.36 0.92 0.13
CA ASP A 103 -16.32 2.36 -0.14
C ASP A 103 -15.00 2.74 -0.76
N LEU A 104 -15.04 3.36 -1.94
CA LEU A 104 -13.85 3.80 -2.67
C LEU A 104 -13.89 5.30 -2.93
N GLN A 105 -12.77 5.96 -2.68
CA GLN A 105 -12.60 7.38 -2.96
C GLN A 105 -11.23 7.72 -3.54
N THR A 106 -11.16 8.81 -4.28
CA THR A 106 -9.88 9.43 -4.63
C THR A 106 -9.48 10.42 -3.55
N GLY A 107 -8.18 10.41 -3.20
CA GLY A 107 -7.66 11.34 -2.20
C GLY A 107 -6.17 11.15 -1.94
N ASP A 108 -5.60 12.13 -1.23
CA ASP A 108 -4.24 12.05 -0.73
C ASP A 108 -4.23 11.41 0.67
N ALA A 109 -3.54 10.29 0.81
CA ALA A 109 -3.46 9.57 2.08
C ALA A 109 -2.67 10.31 3.18
N LEU A 110 -2.03 11.43 2.86
CA LEU A 110 -1.47 12.34 3.88
C LEU A 110 -2.56 13.06 4.69
N THR A 111 -3.80 13.04 4.22
CA THR A 111 -4.98 13.60 4.90
C THR A 111 -6.13 12.61 4.79
N LEU A 112 -6.10 11.56 5.60
CA LEU A 112 -7.15 10.54 5.61
C LEU A 112 -8.47 11.10 6.16
N PRO A 113 -9.57 11.00 5.41
CA PRO A 113 -10.87 11.54 5.82
C PRO A 113 -11.65 10.54 6.71
N TYR A 114 -10.99 9.98 7.71
CA TYR A 114 -11.55 8.96 8.59
C TYR A 114 -11.36 9.32 10.05
N GLU A 115 -12.24 8.82 10.91
CA GLU A 115 -12.19 9.06 12.34
C GLU A 115 -11.06 8.30 13.05
N PRO A 116 -10.52 8.82 14.14
CA PRO A 116 -9.55 8.10 14.95
C PRO A 116 -10.08 6.75 15.45
N GLY A 117 -9.31 5.70 15.27
CA GLY A 117 -9.68 4.35 15.72
C GLY A 117 -10.82 3.71 14.94
N GLU A 118 -10.97 4.04 13.67
CA GLU A 118 -12.03 3.52 12.82
C GLU A 118 -11.75 2.11 12.29
N PHE A 119 -10.47 1.77 12.01
CA PHE A 119 -10.09 0.54 11.31
C PHE A 119 -9.46 -0.52 12.22
N ASP A 120 -9.83 -1.77 11.98
CA ASP A 120 -9.20 -2.95 12.58
C ASP A 120 -7.87 -3.28 11.90
N GLY A 121 -7.76 -2.97 10.60
CA GLY A 121 -6.56 -3.20 9.81
C GLY A 121 -6.36 -2.23 8.68
N ILE A 122 -5.08 -2.03 8.30
CA ILE A 122 -4.67 -1.26 7.11
C ILE A 122 -3.82 -2.16 6.20
N PHE A 123 -4.02 -2.04 4.90
CA PHE A 123 -3.24 -2.72 3.90
C PHE A 123 -2.60 -1.72 2.93
N MET A 124 -1.32 -1.91 2.63
CA MET A 124 -0.60 -1.20 1.58
C MET A 124 0.26 -2.19 0.78
N SER A 125 0.19 -2.13 -0.54
CA SER A 125 1.01 -2.98 -1.40
C SER A 125 1.68 -2.16 -2.50
N PHE A 126 3.00 -2.06 -2.45
CA PHE A 126 3.81 -1.25 -3.36
C PHE A 126 3.34 0.21 -3.44
N THR A 127 2.96 0.75 -2.29
CA THR A 127 2.37 2.08 -2.15
C THR A 127 3.22 3.00 -1.26
N LEU A 128 3.75 2.47 -0.13
CA LEU A 128 4.51 3.28 0.83
C LEU A 128 5.75 3.92 0.19
N GLU A 129 6.39 3.22 -0.73
CA GLU A 129 7.55 3.68 -1.48
C GLU A 129 7.29 4.77 -2.53
N LEU A 130 6.01 5.06 -2.81
CA LEU A 130 5.61 6.14 -3.74
C LEU A 130 5.60 7.51 -3.06
N PHE A 131 5.52 7.54 -1.73
CA PHE A 131 5.58 8.79 -0.96
C PHE A 131 7.02 9.28 -0.83
N ASP A 132 7.22 10.60 -0.91
CA ASP A 132 8.55 11.17 -0.69
C ASP A 132 9.00 10.92 0.76
N THR A 133 10.32 10.87 0.97
CA THR A 133 10.92 10.54 2.27
C THR A 133 10.36 11.35 3.45
N PRO A 134 10.14 12.69 3.34
CA PRO A 134 9.52 13.46 4.42
C PRO A 134 8.02 13.20 4.62
N GLU A 135 7.34 12.62 3.63
CA GLU A 135 5.91 12.33 3.69
C GLU A 135 5.62 10.99 4.39
N ILE A 136 6.56 10.04 4.36
CA ILE A 136 6.37 8.72 4.98
C ILE A 136 5.99 8.81 6.47
N PRO A 137 6.69 9.60 7.32
CA PRO A 137 6.28 9.75 8.72
C PRO A 137 4.88 10.36 8.88
N LEU A 138 4.49 11.29 8.00
CA LEU A 138 3.16 11.91 8.02
C LEU A 138 2.07 10.88 7.68
N LEU A 139 2.26 10.10 6.63
CA LEU A 139 1.36 9.01 6.25
C LEU A 139 1.22 7.98 7.38
N LEU A 140 2.34 7.53 7.95
CA LEU A 140 2.32 6.54 9.03
C LEU A 140 1.63 7.08 10.29
N ASN A 141 1.75 8.39 10.59
CA ASN A 141 0.98 9.02 11.65
C ASN A 141 -0.53 9.02 11.34
N GLN A 142 -0.95 9.30 10.11
CA GLN A 142 -2.36 9.16 9.70
C GLN A 142 -2.85 7.72 9.91
N CYS A 143 -2.07 6.73 9.45
CA CYS A 143 -2.39 5.31 9.67
C CYS A 143 -2.52 4.98 11.16
N TRP A 144 -1.61 5.49 11.99
CA TRP A 144 -1.68 5.32 13.45
C TRP A 144 -2.96 5.90 14.04
N GLN A 145 -3.35 7.10 13.63
CA GLN A 145 -4.56 7.75 14.14
C GLN A 145 -5.82 6.96 13.82
N VAL A 146 -6.01 6.54 12.57
CA VAL A 146 -7.25 5.86 12.13
C VAL A 146 -7.32 4.38 12.52
N LEU A 147 -6.20 3.74 12.92
CA LEU A 147 -6.21 2.39 13.47
C LEU A 147 -6.76 2.35 14.89
N LYS A 148 -7.54 1.34 15.19
CA LYS A 148 -7.95 0.99 16.56
C LYS A 148 -6.73 0.64 17.43
N ALA A 149 -6.85 0.75 18.74
CA ALA A 149 -5.88 0.17 19.66
C ALA A 149 -5.80 -1.35 19.43
N GLY A 150 -4.59 -1.89 19.25
CA GLY A 150 -4.37 -3.28 18.86
C GLY A 150 -4.67 -3.59 17.38
N GLY A 151 -5.06 -2.60 16.60
CA GLY A 151 -5.20 -2.72 15.15
C GLY A 151 -3.85 -2.97 14.48
N ARG A 152 -3.89 -3.54 13.29
CA ARG A 152 -2.70 -3.99 12.56
C ARG A 152 -2.58 -3.41 11.16
N MET A 153 -1.35 -3.37 10.66
CA MET A 153 -1.07 -2.95 9.29
C MET A 153 -0.18 -3.98 8.62
N ALA A 154 -0.50 -4.36 7.38
CA ALA A 154 0.40 -5.13 6.54
C ALA A 154 0.88 -4.27 5.36
N VAL A 155 2.20 -4.22 5.19
CA VAL A 155 2.88 -3.44 4.16
C VAL A 155 3.71 -4.37 3.28
N VAL A 156 3.50 -4.32 1.97
CA VAL A 156 4.33 -4.97 0.95
C VAL A 156 5.11 -3.88 0.24
N THR A 157 6.43 -3.93 0.24
CA THR A 157 7.24 -2.83 -0.29
C THR A 157 8.62 -3.27 -0.76
N LEU A 158 9.20 -2.52 -1.70
CA LEU A 158 10.61 -2.60 -2.05
C LEU A 158 11.46 -2.02 -0.90
N VAL A 159 12.55 -2.73 -0.55
CA VAL A 159 13.40 -2.26 0.55
C VAL A 159 14.82 -2.02 0.11
N LYS A 160 15.42 -1.00 0.72
CA LYS A 160 16.81 -0.64 0.47
C LYS A 160 17.73 -1.60 1.22
N LYS A 161 18.43 -2.43 0.43
CA LYS A 161 19.51 -3.30 0.90
C LYS A 161 20.73 -3.11 -0.01
N PRO A 162 21.95 -3.31 0.50
CA PRO A 162 23.14 -3.31 -0.34
C PRO A 162 23.03 -4.37 -1.44
N GLY A 163 23.25 -3.96 -2.69
CA GLY A 163 23.23 -4.89 -3.82
C GLY A 163 23.23 -4.18 -5.17
N MET A 164 23.84 -4.82 -6.17
CA MET A 164 23.97 -4.25 -7.52
C MET A 164 22.61 -4.00 -8.18
N ALA A 165 21.65 -4.91 -8.00
CA ALA A 165 20.30 -4.76 -8.54
C ALA A 165 19.60 -3.51 -7.98
N VAL A 166 19.74 -3.23 -6.68
CA VAL A 166 19.19 -2.04 -6.04
C VAL A 166 19.84 -0.78 -6.60
N CYS A 167 21.18 -0.75 -6.74
CA CYS A 167 21.89 0.41 -7.30
C CYS A 167 21.46 0.71 -8.74
N ILE A 168 21.32 -0.34 -9.57
CA ILE A 168 20.88 -0.20 -10.96
C ILE A 168 19.44 0.32 -10.99
N TYR A 169 18.56 -0.23 -10.15
CA TYR A 169 17.16 0.18 -10.08
C TYR A 169 16.99 1.64 -9.62
N GLU A 170 17.73 2.05 -8.57
CA GLU A 170 17.76 3.44 -8.10
C GLU A 170 18.26 4.40 -9.19
N TRP A 171 19.27 4.00 -9.96
CA TRP A 171 19.75 4.78 -11.09
C TRP A 171 18.65 4.96 -12.17
N PHE A 172 17.87 3.91 -12.48
CA PHE A 172 16.73 4.01 -13.39
C PHE A 172 15.63 4.91 -12.81
N HIS A 173 15.32 4.78 -11.52
CA HIS A 173 14.37 5.66 -10.84
C HIS A 173 14.76 7.14 -10.95
N GLU A 174 16.04 7.47 -10.73
CA GLU A 174 16.53 8.85 -10.85
C GLU A 174 16.50 9.38 -12.28
N LYS A 175 16.75 8.54 -13.28
CA LYS A 175 16.80 8.95 -14.70
C LYS A 175 15.44 8.94 -15.39
N MET A 176 14.53 8.08 -14.97
CA MET A 176 13.21 7.89 -15.58
C MET A 176 12.11 7.78 -14.51
N PRO A 177 11.88 8.81 -13.69
CA PRO A 177 10.95 8.76 -12.55
C PRO A 177 9.47 8.59 -12.98
N SER A 178 9.17 8.84 -14.24
CA SER A 178 7.82 8.60 -14.80
C SER A 178 7.56 7.15 -15.21
N ALA A 179 8.60 6.36 -15.40
CA ALA A 179 8.53 4.94 -15.78
C ALA A 179 8.82 4.00 -14.61
N VAL A 180 9.66 4.43 -13.66
CA VAL A 180 10.08 3.69 -12.48
C VAL A 180 9.86 4.59 -11.27
N ASP A 181 8.66 4.63 -10.74
CA ASP A 181 8.27 5.54 -9.65
C ASP A 181 8.38 4.91 -8.25
N CYS A 182 8.31 3.58 -8.15
CA CYS A 182 8.66 2.87 -6.91
C CYS A 182 10.16 3.02 -6.62
N ARG A 183 10.52 3.15 -5.34
CA ARG A 183 11.92 3.19 -4.91
C ARG A 183 12.13 2.35 -3.64
N PRO A 184 13.30 1.71 -3.45
CA PRO A 184 13.57 1.00 -2.21
C PRO A 184 13.64 1.95 -1.00
N ILE A 185 12.93 1.61 0.09
CA ILE A 185 12.83 2.41 1.33
C ILE A 185 13.30 1.62 2.56
N LEU A 186 13.37 2.28 3.73
CA LEU A 186 13.72 1.66 5.02
C LEU A 186 12.44 1.39 5.85
N ALA A 187 11.46 0.70 5.26
CA ALA A 187 10.12 0.54 5.80
C ALA A 187 10.06 0.06 7.26
N GLN A 188 10.94 -0.88 7.68
CA GLN A 188 10.97 -1.33 9.07
C GLN A 188 11.35 -0.20 10.04
N ALA A 189 12.36 0.61 9.67
CA ALA A 189 12.80 1.73 10.49
C ALA A 189 11.72 2.82 10.55
N ASP A 190 11.06 3.10 9.42
CA ASP A 190 10.00 4.11 9.33
C ASP A 190 8.78 3.70 10.17
N LEU A 191 8.34 2.45 10.09
CA LEU A 191 7.25 1.89 10.90
C LEU A 191 7.58 1.93 12.40
N THR A 192 8.79 1.51 12.78
CA THR A 192 9.23 1.54 14.18
C THR A 192 9.30 2.97 14.71
N ALA A 193 9.83 3.91 13.93
CA ALA A 193 9.90 5.33 14.29
C ALA A 193 8.50 5.96 14.44
N ALA A 194 7.51 5.49 13.69
CA ALA A 194 6.10 5.89 13.82
C ALA A 194 5.38 5.23 15.00
N GLY A 195 6.06 4.39 15.79
CA GLY A 195 5.52 3.76 17.01
C GLY A 195 4.91 2.39 16.82
N PHE A 196 4.91 1.84 15.59
CA PHE A 196 4.40 0.50 15.34
C PHE A 196 5.34 -0.59 15.87
N ASN A 197 4.74 -1.65 16.44
CA ASN A 197 5.46 -2.85 16.84
C ASN A 197 5.43 -3.88 15.72
N LEU A 198 6.60 -4.26 15.21
CA LEU A 198 6.72 -5.24 14.14
C LEU A 198 6.53 -6.66 14.70
N ASP A 199 5.60 -7.43 14.14
CA ASP A 199 5.31 -8.82 14.54
C ASP A 199 5.95 -9.84 13.58
N GLY A 200 6.30 -9.45 12.38
CA GLY A 200 6.98 -10.34 11.45
C GLY A 200 7.33 -9.69 10.12
N VAL A 201 8.50 -10.05 9.62
CA VAL A 201 9.00 -9.62 8.33
C VAL A 201 9.28 -10.84 7.47
N THR A 202 8.65 -10.91 6.30
CA THR A 202 8.97 -11.92 5.27
C THR A 202 9.76 -11.24 4.17
N ALA A 203 11.03 -11.62 4.04
CA ALA A 203 11.92 -11.13 3.00
C ALA A 203 11.86 -12.04 1.76
N LEU A 204 11.63 -11.45 0.62
CA LEU A 204 11.55 -12.11 -0.69
C LEU A 204 12.37 -11.33 -1.72
N SER A 205 12.40 -11.83 -2.96
CA SER A 205 13.04 -11.12 -4.06
C SER A 205 12.13 -11.11 -5.28
N MET A 206 12.01 -9.93 -5.92
CA MET A 206 11.29 -9.72 -7.17
C MET A 206 12.29 -9.18 -8.21
N TRP A 207 12.65 -10.01 -9.20
CA TRP A 207 13.67 -9.68 -10.22
C TRP A 207 15.03 -9.23 -9.65
N GLY A 208 15.44 -9.83 -8.51
CA GLY A 208 16.67 -9.45 -7.80
C GLY A 208 16.52 -8.26 -6.86
N LEU A 209 15.38 -7.56 -6.87
CA LEU A 209 15.08 -6.49 -5.92
C LEU A 209 14.52 -7.08 -4.62
N PRO A 210 15.01 -6.66 -3.46
CA PRO A 210 14.48 -7.12 -2.18
C PRO A 210 13.10 -6.54 -1.92
N VAL A 211 12.15 -7.42 -1.59
CA VAL A 211 10.78 -7.09 -1.17
C VAL A 211 10.61 -7.54 0.27
N GLU A 212 10.02 -6.72 1.09
CA GLU A 212 9.60 -7.11 2.44
C GLU A 212 8.08 -7.02 2.58
N ILE A 213 7.54 -8.00 3.29
CA ILE A 213 6.15 -8.04 3.70
C ILE A 213 6.15 -7.98 5.22
N ILE A 214 5.71 -6.84 5.74
CA ILE A 214 5.82 -6.47 7.14
C ILE A 214 4.43 -6.48 7.76
N LEU A 215 4.27 -7.18 8.89
CA LEU A 215 3.10 -7.06 9.75
C LEU A 215 3.49 -6.23 10.97
N ALA A 216 2.70 -5.20 11.27
CA ALA A 216 2.94 -4.27 12.36
C ALA A 216 1.65 -3.95 13.10
N TYR A 217 1.72 -3.72 14.40
CA TYR A 217 0.58 -3.45 15.29
C TYR A 217 0.67 -2.07 15.93
N LYS A 218 -0.48 -1.43 16.08
CA LYS A 218 -0.64 -0.25 16.93
C LYS A 218 -0.75 -0.67 18.39
N GLY A 219 0.26 -0.34 19.20
CA GLY A 219 0.31 -0.71 20.61
C GLY A 219 0.98 -2.07 20.84
N ARG A 220 0.62 -2.76 21.92
CA ARG A 220 1.21 -4.07 22.26
C ARG A 220 0.80 -5.13 21.24
N LEU A 221 1.74 -6.05 20.96
CA LEU A 221 1.44 -7.25 20.19
C LEU A 221 0.37 -8.08 20.92
N PRO A 222 -0.51 -8.77 20.19
CA PRO A 222 -1.56 -9.58 20.76
C PRO A 222 -1.03 -10.79 21.55
#